data_525acd69cddd025e8e62c3c81d145a58
#
_entry.id   525acd69cddd025e8e62c3c81d145a58
#
_cell.length_a   1.000
_cell.length_b   1.000
_cell.length_c   1.000
_cell.angle_alpha   90.00
_cell.angle_beta   90.00
_cell.angle_gamma   90.00
#
_symmetry.space_group_name_H-M   'P 1'
#
loop_
_entity.id
_entity.type
_entity.pdbx_description
1 polymer ?
#
loop_
_entity_poly.entity_id
_entity_poly.type
_entity_poly.pdbx_seq_one_letter_code
_entity_poly.pdbx_strand_id
1 'polypeptide(L)'
;MIDNLRIFDQLANDLVLNGFTGPESVIGAKPADYSVKIYNDGTNEATDYKVCIYSGDKLIAEQNGKPIRSDAYETFDFVLSSPVNSTVFDLTAKIEFDGDLDTDNNSAALSVAVERPKYPTIDNLSAEDNDNSVSLTWSRPALSCIPDPTTDDIESYEEWSIGGIDDSNRTGTIGDYTVYDNDGQTTAKINAWAPQYPNSEAKMAFQVMSTNSESLSQQLTFYGLTAHSGKQLFACWSTMGGAANDDYLILPELKDGNRSISFWARSIPFMYGGEGYDKFEIVYSIGNNDIDNFVILEGSETIVPDGLDRDPENGYNKYSFELPDNAKYVAIHCISSGKIGLLIDDIEFIAANMPDETLVLNGYNLYRNGELYKQLPATEGYTDTEIEKGNIYTYNVTAVFDKGESPYSN
;
A
#
# COMPACT_ATOMS: atom_id res chain seq x y z
N MET A 1 -4.42 -7.48 49.08
CA MET A 1 -5.19 -8.59 48.50
C MET A 1 -4.35 -9.11 47.37
N ILE A 2 -3.80 -10.33 47.45
CA ILE A 2 -3.04 -10.97 46.38
C ILE A 2 -4.09 -11.76 45.61
N ASP A 3 -4.36 -11.37 44.37
CA ASP A 3 -5.30 -12.05 43.47
C ASP A 3 -4.49 -12.78 42.39
N ASN A 4 -4.83 -14.05 42.15
CA ASN A 4 -4.16 -14.90 41.15
C ASN A 4 -2.68 -15.23 41.35
N LEU A 5 -2.28 -15.63 42.55
CA LEU A 5 -0.98 -16.28 42.75
C LEU A 5 -0.97 -17.66 42.05
N ARG A 6 -0.20 -17.81 40.97
CA ARG A 6 0.11 -19.10 40.36
C ARG A 6 1.50 -19.54 40.86
N ILE A 7 1.60 -20.76 41.37
CA ILE A 7 2.85 -21.40 41.72
C ILE A 7 2.99 -22.57 40.76
N PHE A 8 4.06 -22.59 39.97
CA PHE A 8 4.44 -23.72 39.13
C PHE A 8 5.94 -23.95 39.31
N ASP A 9 6.34 -25.19 39.14
CA ASP A 9 7.77 -25.55 39.16
C ASP A 9 8.39 -25.04 37.84
N GLN A 10 9.51 -24.31 37.96
CA GLN A 10 10.30 -23.90 36.79
C GLN A 10 10.92 -25.15 36.15
N LEU A 11 10.82 -25.20 34.81
CA LEU A 11 11.37 -26.32 34.06
C LEU A 11 12.89 -26.35 34.12
N ALA A 12 13.48 -27.50 33.89
CA ALA A 12 14.95 -27.61 33.90
C ALA A 12 15.55 -26.87 32.69
N ASN A 13 14.98 -27.05 31.54
CA ASN A 13 15.37 -26.39 30.29
C ASN A 13 14.13 -25.81 29.63
N ASP A 14 14.12 -24.52 29.37
CA ASP A 14 13.05 -23.80 28.75
C ASP A 14 13.59 -22.50 28.17
N LEU A 15 13.66 -22.40 26.83
CA LEU A 15 14.01 -21.18 26.12
C LEU A 15 12.76 -20.56 25.50
N VAL A 16 12.45 -19.37 25.90
CA VAL A 16 11.27 -18.62 25.45
C VAL A 16 11.65 -17.61 24.37
N LEU A 17 10.94 -17.60 23.25
CA LEU A 17 11.04 -16.53 22.26
C LEU A 17 10.27 -15.31 22.77
N ASN A 18 11.01 -14.37 23.39
CA ASN A 18 10.45 -13.23 24.10
C ASN A 18 10.08 -12.04 23.20
N GLY A 19 10.55 -12.03 21.94
CA GLY A 19 10.18 -11.01 20.95
C GLY A 19 10.81 -11.25 19.59
N PHE A 20 10.06 -10.93 18.54
CA PHE A 20 10.53 -10.87 17.17
C PHE A 20 10.08 -9.53 16.59
N THR A 21 11.02 -8.68 16.19
CA THR A 21 10.78 -7.31 15.74
C THR A 21 11.48 -7.02 14.41
N GLY A 22 10.92 -6.10 13.64
CA GLY A 22 11.44 -5.62 12.37
C GLY A 22 10.71 -4.34 11.96
N PRO A 23 10.96 -3.81 10.75
CA PRO A 23 10.25 -2.67 10.22
C PRO A 23 8.77 -3.01 9.93
N GLU A 24 7.92 -2.00 9.91
CA GLU A 24 6.50 -2.15 9.52
C GLU A 24 6.35 -2.40 8.02
N SER A 25 7.23 -1.76 7.20
CA SER A 25 7.30 -1.97 5.75
C SER A 25 8.75 -2.02 5.27
N VAL A 26 8.98 -2.69 4.14
CA VAL A 26 10.26 -2.76 3.42
C VAL A 26 10.06 -2.63 1.93
N ILE A 27 11.07 -2.13 1.22
CA ILE A 27 11.07 -2.19 -0.26
C ILE A 27 11.53 -3.60 -0.68
N GLY A 28 10.80 -4.20 -1.63
CA GLY A 28 11.11 -5.54 -2.14
C GLY A 28 12.58 -5.71 -2.55
N ALA A 29 13.18 -6.82 -2.18
CA ALA A 29 14.59 -7.17 -2.33
C ALA A 29 15.60 -6.21 -1.67
N LYS A 30 15.16 -5.22 -0.91
CA LYS A 30 16.06 -4.38 -0.11
C LYS A 30 16.28 -5.01 1.25
N PRO A 31 17.54 -5.12 1.73
CA PRO A 31 17.79 -5.65 3.06
C PRO A 31 17.27 -4.72 4.16
N ALA A 32 16.79 -5.33 5.23
CA ALA A 32 16.35 -4.65 6.44
C ALA A 32 16.75 -5.44 7.69
N ASP A 33 16.83 -4.74 8.81
CA ASP A 33 17.26 -5.29 10.09
C ASP A 33 16.08 -5.88 10.84
N TYR A 34 16.28 -7.08 11.39
CA TYR A 34 15.32 -7.80 12.22
C TYR A 34 16.00 -8.27 13.48
N SER A 35 15.28 -8.35 14.58
CA SER A 35 15.84 -8.75 15.87
C SER A 35 14.95 -9.76 16.57
N VAL A 36 15.56 -10.85 17.04
CA VAL A 36 14.91 -11.88 17.86
C VAL A 36 15.51 -11.83 19.25
N LYS A 37 14.65 -11.70 20.25
CA LYS A 37 15.04 -11.72 21.67
C LYS A 37 14.54 -13.01 22.30
N ILE A 38 15.43 -13.74 22.92
CA ILE A 38 15.10 -14.96 23.69
C ILE A 38 15.38 -14.76 25.17
N TYR A 39 14.74 -15.58 26.00
CA TYR A 39 14.87 -15.60 27.45
C TYR A 39 15.01 -17.03 27.92
N ASN A 40 15.92 -17.32 28.83
CA ASN A 40 16.03 -18.63 29.46
C ASN A 40 15.20 -18.66 30.75
N ASP A 41 13.98 -19.23 30.66
CA ASP A 41 13.07 -19.46 31.80
C ASP A 41 13.37 -20.78 32.53
N GLY A 42 14.32 -21.58 32.02
CA GLY A 42 14.79 -22.81 32.64
C GLY A 42 15.72 -22.56 33.81
N THR A 43 15.86 -23.58 34.68
CA THR A 43 16.81 -23.53 35.82
C THR A 43 18.25 -23.83 35.42
N ASN A 44 18.44 -24.48 34.25
CA ASN A 44 19.78 -24.81 33.73
C ASN A 44 20.29 -23.73 32.77
N GLU A 45 21.62 -23.64 32.65
CA GLU A 45 22.24 -22.90 31.58
C GLU A 45 21.95 -23.61 30.23
N ALA A 46 21.39 -22.90 29.26
CA ALA A 46 21.13 -23.45 27.94
C ALA A 46 22.35 -23.28 27.03
N THR A 47 22.75 -24.36 26.38
CA THR A 47 23.84 -24.45 25.39
C THR A 47 23.36 -25.23 24.18
N ASP A 48 24.09 -25.15 23.08
CA ASP A 48 23.81 -25.93 21.87
C ASP A 48 22.39 -25.72 21.29
N TYR A 49 21.96 -24.49 21.22
CA TYR A 49 20.70 -24.08 20.59
C TYR A 49 20.97 -23.10 19.46
N LYS A 50 19.98 -22.91 18.60
CA LYS A 50 20.02 -21.92 17.52
C LYS A 50 18.68 -21.22 17.32
N VAL A 51 18.72 -20.04 16.72
CA VAL A 51 17.55 -19.29 16.26
C VAL A 51 17.49 -19.37 14.74
N CYS A 52 16.36 -19.82 14.23
CA CYS A 52 16.09 -20.02 12.81
C CYS A 52 14.97 -19.07 12.36
N ILE A 53 15.14 -18.42 11.22
CA ILE A 53 14.11 -17.59 10.57
C ILE A 53 13.61 -18.30 9.32
N TYR A 54 12.30 -18.44 9.23
CA TYR A 54 11.60 -19.05 8.10
C TYR A 54 10.71 -18.03 7.37
N SER A 55 10.58 -18.19 6.05
CA SER A 55 9.52 -17.58 5.27
C SER A 55 8.71 -18.71 4.63
N GLY A 56 7.46 -18.89 5.11
CA GLY A 56 6.73 -20.15 4.90
C GLY A 56 7.49 -21.34 5.46
N ASP A 57 7.71 -22.36 4.64
CA ASP A 57 8.49 -23.57 5.02
C ASP A 57 9.99 -23.43 4.73
N LYS A 58 10.44 -22.32 4.14
CA LYS A 58 11.83 -22.15 3.73
C LYS A 58 12.64 -21.49 4.84
N LEU A 59 13.71 -22.16 5.30
CA LEU A 59 14.72 -21.55 6.16
C LEU A 59 15.48 -20.49 5.35
N ILE A 60 15.51 -19.24 5.86
CA ILE A 60 16.18 -18.12 5.19
C ILE A 60 17.38 -17.57 5.98
N ALA A 61 17.42 -17.77 7.28
CA ALA A 61 18.57 -17.43 8.11
C ALA A 61 18.62 -18.29 9.38
N GLU A 62 19.82 -18.51 9.92
CA GLU A 62 20.01 -19.14 11.23
C GLU A 62 21.25 -18.58 11.92
N GLN A 63 21.24 -18.57 13.26
CA GLN A 63 22.40 -18.23 14.09
C GLN A 63 22.46 -19.16 15.31
N ASN A 64 23.67 -19.61 15.64
CA ASN A 64 23.91 -20.39 16.86
C ASN A 64 23.92 -19.47 18.08
N GLY A 65 23.27 -19.93 19.16
CA GLY A 65 23.26 -19.24 20.44
C GLY A 65 24.57 -19.40 21.20
N LYS A 66 24.80 -18.46 22.10
CA LYS A 66 25.87 -18.57 23.11
C LYS A 66 25.27 -19.15 24.42
N PRO A 67 26.10 -19.74 25.32
CA PRO A 67 25.59 -20.20 26.60
C PRO A 67 24.82 -19.08 27.34
N ILE A 68 23.54 -19.34 27.62
CA ILE A 68 22.65 -18.39 28.28
C ILE A 68 22.21 -18.95 29.65
N ARG A 69 22.51 -18.21 30.74
CA ARG A 69 22.15 -18.61 32.10
C ARG A 69 20.65 -18.49 32.34
N SER A 70 20.17 -19.19 33.37
CA SER A 70 18.81 -18.96 33.88
C SER A 70 18.55 -17.47 34.14
N ASP A 71 17.33 -17.03 33.88
CA ASP A 71 16.87 -15.64 34.00
C ASP A 71 17.65 -14.61 33.16
N ALA A 72 18.30 -15.05 32.06
CA ALA A 72 19.05 -14.17 31.18
C ALA A 72 18.39 -14.07 29.77
N TYR A 73 18.78 -13.02 29.07
CA TYR A 73 18.33 -12.75 27.69
C TYR A 73 19.50 -12.83 26.72
N GLU A 74 19.22 -13.24 25.49
CA GLU A 74 20.10 -13.05 24.35
C GLU A 74 19.32 -12.43 23.18
N THR A 75 20.01 -11.63 22.36
CA THR A 75 19.42 -10.99 21.18
C THR A 75 20.20 -11.41 19.96
N PHE A 76 19.46 -11.71 18.89
CA PHE A 76 19.97 -12.12 17.57
C PHE A 76 19.54 -11.10 16.55
N ASP A 77 20.48 -10.50 15.85
CA ASP A 77 20.21 -9.54 14.80
C ASP A 77 20.41 -10.20 13.43
N PHE A 78 19.43 -10.05 12.56
CA PHE A 78 19.39 -10.60 11.21
C PHE A 78 19.20 -9.49 10.19
N VAL A 79 19.88 -9.60 9.05
CA VAL A 79 19.64 -8.77 7.88
C VAL A 79 18.96 -9.64 6.84
N LEU A 80 17.69 -9.35 6.53
CA LEU A 80 16.89 -10.15 5.62
C LEU A 80 16.35 -9.28 4.48
N SER A 81 16.17 -9.88 3.30
CA SER A 81 15.54 -9.24 2.14
C SER A 81 14.24 -9.97 1.79
N SER A 82 13.17 -9.21 1.59
CA SER A 82 11.88 -9.75 1.14
C SER A 82 11.94 -10.15 -0.35
N PRO A 83 11.01 -10.99 -0.83
CA PRO A 83 10.83 -11.21 -2.27
C PRO A 83 10.40 -9.91 -2.97
N VAL A 84 10.90 -9.68 -4.20
CA VAL A 84 10.62 -8.46 -5.00
C VAL A 84 9.14 -8.30 -5.32
N ASN A 85 8.44 -9.41 -5.61
CA ASN A 85 7.06 -9.41 -6.12
C ASN A 85 6.02 -9.80 -5.05
N SER A 86 6.37 -9.77 -3.79
CA SER A 86 5.45 -10.03 -2.69
C SER A 86 4.88 -8.70 -2.18
N THR A 87 3.65 -8.70 -1.71
CA THR A 87 3.04 -7.58 -0.98
C THR A 87 3.23 -7.70 0.52
N VAL A 88 3.55 -8.91 0.98
CA VAL A 88 3.77 -9.21 2.39
C VAL A 88 4.98 -10.14 2.53
N PHE A 89 5.78 -9.93 3.55
CA PHE A 89 6.88 -10.78 3.94
C PHE A 89 6.59 -11.41 5.30
N ASP A 90 5.98 -12.59 5.26
CA ASP A 90 5.66 -13.37 6.45
C ASP A 90 6.87 -14.14 6.92
N LEU A 91 7.24 -13.89 8.17
CA LEU A 91 8.40 -14.47 8.84
C LEU A 91 7.97 -15.24 10.08
N THR A 92 8.66 -16.35 10.34
CA THR A 92 8.55 -17.09 11.61
C THR A 92 9.94 -17.31 12.19
N ALA A 93 10.18 -16.76 13.37
CA ALA A 93 11.36 -17.08 14.16
C ALA A 93 11.07 -18.34 15.00
N LYS A 94 12.05 -19.26 15.09
CA LYS A 94 11.97 -20.47 15.91
C LYS A 94 13.28 -20.69 16.67
N ILE A 95 13.16 -21.11 17.93
CA ILE A 95 14.28 -21.64 18.71
C ILE A 95 14.34 -23.16 18.44
N GLU A 96 15.50 -23.67 18.07
CA GLU A 96 15.80 -25.09 18.01
C GLU A 96 16.73 -25.45 19.17
N PHE A 97 16.19 -26.14 20.17
CA PHE A 97 16.88 -26.59 21.38
C PHE A 97 16.36 -27.98 21.77
N ASP A 98 17.17 -29.03 21.55
CA ASP A 98 16.77 -30.43 21.73
C ASP A 98 16.37 -30.78 23.16
N GLY A 99 16.79 -30.00 24.14
CA GLY A 99 16.52 -30.23 25.56
C GLY A 99 15.31 -29.46 26.08
N ASP A 100 14.63 -28.68 25.26
CA ASP A 100 13.50 -27.84 25.66
C ASP A 100 12.30 -28.67 26.14
N LEU A 101 11.74 -28.31 27.28
CA LEU A 101 10.61 -29.01 27.89
C LEU A 101 9.26 -28.33 27.65
N ASP A 102 9.27 -27.07 27.12
CA ASP A 102 8.08 -26.35 26.67
C ASP A 102 8.33 -25.71 25.30
N THR A 103 8.04 -26.44 24.24
CA THR A 103 8.25 -25.99 22.87
C THR A 103 7.14 -25.09 22.32
N ASP A 104 6.05 -24.88 23.07
CA ASP A 104 4.92 -24.06 22.63
C ASP A 104 5.26 -22.56 22.65
N ASN A 105 6.29 -22.16 23.40
CA ASN A 105 6.77 -20.78 23.53
C ASN A 105 8.01 -20.47 22.65
N ASN A 106 8.45 -21.43 21.81
CA ASN A 106 9.68 -21.37 21.01
C ASN A 106 9.51 -20.71 19.64
N SER A 107 8.37 -20.09 19.35
CA SER A 107 8.16 -19.47 18.04
C SER A 107 7.38 -18.16 18.12
N ALA A 108 7.68 -17.26 17.20
CA ALA A 108 6.90 -16.03 16.98
C ALA A 108 6.83 -15.70 15.49
N ALA A 109 5.69 -15.16 15.06
CA ALA A 109 5.48 -14.70 13.70
C ALA A 109 5.60 -13.17 13.62
N LEU A 110 6.05 -12.69 12.47
CA LEU A 110 6.12 -11.28 12.10
C LEU A 110 5.70 -11.13 10.64
N SER A 111 4.74 -10.24 10.37
CA SER A 111 4.28 -9.93 9.02
C SER A 111 4.72 -8.50 8.69
N VAL A 112 5.40 -8.31 7.56
CA VAL A 112 5.98 -7.03 7.14
C VAL A 112 5.43 -6.69 5.76
N ALA A 113 4.89 -5.48 5.58
CA ALA A 113 4.42 -5.02 4.28
C ALA A 113 5.60 -4.86 3.31
N VAL A 114 5.43 -5.25 2.05
CA VAL A 114 6.47 -5.14 1.02
C VAL A 114 6.02 -4.15 -0.04
N GLU A 115 6.71 -3.02 -0.08
CA GLU A 115 6.55 -2.03 -1.12
C GLU A 115 7.31 -2.46 -2.37
N ARG A 116 6.72 -2.28 -3.54
CA ARG A 116 7.42 -2.59 -4.79
C ARG A 116 8.50 -1.57 -5.07
N PRO A 117 9.66 -2.02 -5.58
CA PRO A 117 10.71 -1.11 -5.95
C PRO A 117 10.30 -0.25 -7.16
N LYS A 118 10.52 1.07 -7.06
CA LYS A 118 10.29 2.01 -8.16
C LYS A 118 11.29 1.79 -9.32
N TYR A 119 12.54 1.50 -8.98
CA TYR A 119 13.62 1.41 -9.96
C TYR A 119 13.88 -0.04 -10.39
N PRO A 120 14.21 -0.26 -11.69
CA PRO A 120 14.48 -1.58 -12.25
C PRO A 120 15.61 -2.30 -11.52
N THR A 121 15.37 -3.55 -11.16
CA THR A 121 16.37 -4.45 -10.58
C THR A 121 17.40 -4.88 -11.60
N ILE A 122 18.54 -5.35 -11.10
CA ILE A 122 19.56 -6.01 -11.90
C ILE A 122 19.23 -7.50 -11.94
N ASP A 123 19.20 -8.04 -13.16
CA ASP A 123 18.99 -9.46 -13.39
C ASP A 123 20.27 -10.19 -13.73
N ASN A 124 20.24 -11.53 -13.58
CA ASN A 124 21.30 -12.43 -14.01
C ASN A 124 22.67 -12.15 -13.36
N LEU A 125 22.70 -11.76 -12.08
CA LEU A 125 23.96 -11.73 -11.36
C LEU A 125 24.54 -13.15 -11.31
N SER A 126 25.75 -13.29 -11.79
CA SER A 126 26.49 -14.55 -11.85
C SER A 126 27.88 -14.37 -11.25
N ALA A 127 28.35 -15.36 -10.52
CA ALA A 127 29.68 -15.40 -9.91
C ALA A 127 30.43 -16.65 -10.40
N GLU A 128 31.64 -16.48 -10.89
CA GLU A 128 32.53 -17.56 -11.29
C GLU A 128 33.79 -17.54 -10.42
N ASP A 129 34.06 -18.66 -9.74
CA ASP A 129 35.26 -18.85 -8.94
C ASP A 129 36.48 -19.19 -9.87
N ASN A 130 37.52 -18.40 -9.76
CA ASN A 130 38.79 -18.56 -10.55
C ASN A 130 39.98 -18.82 -9.63
N ASP A 131 39.86 -19.65 -8.61
CA ASP A 131 40.91 -20.03 -7.62
C ASP A 131 41.40 -18.88 -6.71
N ASN A 132 41.68 -17.71 -7.20
CA ASN A 132 42.19 -16.55 -6.48
C ASN A 132 41.36 -15.26 -6.73
N SER A 133 40.26 -15.39 -7.43
CA SER A 133 39.38 -14.27 -7.72
C SER A 133 37.96 -14.77 -7.98
N VAL A 134 36.96 -13.92 -7.79
CA VAL A 134 35.61 -14.17 -8.23
C VAL A 134 35.24 -13.18 -9.32
N SER A 135 34.90 -13.70 -10.50
CA SER A 135 34.38 -12.89 -11.60
C SER A 135 32.87 -12.76 -11.50
N LEU A 136 32.41 -11.53 -11.41
CA LEU A 136 30.99 -11.19 -11.34
C LEU A 136 30.51 -10.59 -12.66
N THR A 137 29.35 -11.02 -13.15
CA THR A 137 28.70 -10.45 -14.33
C THR A 137 27.22 -10.31 -14.06
N TRP A 138 26.58 -9.31 -14.68
CA TRP A 138 25.15 -9.05 -14.57
C TRP A 138 24.60 -8.40 -15.83
N SER A 139 23.26 -8.38 -15.96
CA SER A 139 22.61 -7.67 -17.06
C SER A 139 22.44 -6.19 -16.73
N ARG A 140 22.55 -5.34 -17.78
CA ARG A 140 22.21 -3.93 -17.64
C ARG A 140 20.72 -3.78 -17.34
N PRO A 141 20.32 -2.99 -16.32
CA PRO A 141 18.92 -2.77 -16.00
C PRO A 141 18.21 -1.95 -17.08
N ALA A 142 16.88 -1.97 -17.09
CA ALA A 142 16.09 -1.05 -17.90
C ALA A 142 16.41 0.40 -17.53
N LEU A 143 16.34 1.31 -18.50
CA LEU A 143 16.62 2.74 -18.32
C LEU A 143 15.31 3.56 -18.29
N SER A 144 14.25 2.97 -17.82
CA SER A 144 12.98 3.64 -17.57
C SER A 144 12.26 3.01 -16.38
N CYS A 145 11.44 3.78 -15.73
CA CYS A 145 10.50 3.32 -14.70
C CYS A 145 9.13 3.97 -14.89
N ILE A 146 8.12 3.43 -14.23
CA ILE A 146 6.81 4.09 -14.19
C ILE A 146 6.94 5.46 -13.52
N PRO A 147 6.19 6.50 -13.98
CA PRO A 147 6.22 7.81 -13.36
C PRO A 147 5.62 7.76 -11.95
N ASP A 148 5.82 8.83 -11.18
CA ASP A 148 5.06 9.04 -9.97
C ASP A 148 3.58 9.31 -10.30
N PRO A 149 2.64 8.97 -9.39
CA PRO A 149 1.25 9.34 -9.55
C PRO A 149 1.10 10.85 -9.70
N THR A 150 0.11 11.28 -10.48
CA THR A 150 -0.31 12.67 -10.56
C THR A 150 -1.64 12.85 -9.87
N THR A 151 -1.81 14.00 -9.23
CA THR A 151 -3.08 14.41 -8.64
C THR A 151 -3.93 15.09 -9.70
N ASP A 152 -5.16 14.60 -9.89
CA ASP A 152 -6.21 15.31 -10.61
C ASP A 152 -7.01 16.12 -9.58
N ASP A 153 -6.89 17.43 -9.66
CA ASP A 153 -7.53 18.41 -8.75
C ASP A 153 -8.91 18.87 -9.23
N ILE A 154 -9.44 18.25 -10.27
CA ILE A 154 -10.77 18.48 -10.86
C ILE A 154 -10.95 19.88 -11.48
N GLU A 155 -10.03 20.81 -11.30
CA GLU A 155 -10.16 22.21 -11.71
C GLU A 155 -10.22 22.45 -13.22
N SER A 156 -9.81 21.46 -14.01
CA SER A 156 -9.79 21.55 -15.48
C SER A 156 -11.12 21.20 -16.17
N TYR A 157 -12.09 20.66 -15.44
CA TYR A 157 -13.35 20.18 -16.01
C TYR A 157 -14.41 21.29 -16.07
N GLU A 158 -15.42 21.10 -16.93
CA GLU A 158 -16.56 21.99 -17.02
C GLU A 158 -17.39 21.95 -15.74
N GLU A 159 -17.57 23.11 -15.09
CA GLU A 159 -18.39 23.23 -13.88
C GLU A 159 -19.80 22.66 -14.13
N TRP A 160 -20.30 21.91 -13.17
CA TRP A 160 -21.63 21.29 -13.17
C TRP A 160 -21.87 20.24 -14.26
N SER A 161 -20.81 19.79 -14.95
CA SER A 161 -20.91 18.67 -15.87
C SER A 161 -21.39 17.41 -15.17
N ILE A 162 -22.32 16.69 -15.81
CA ILE A 162 -22.81 15.37 -15.39
C ILE A 162 -22.42 14.29 -16.42
N GLY A 163 -21.48 14.58 -17.29
CA GLY A 163 -20.96 13.65 -18.30
C GLY A 163 -21.93 13.32 -19.42
N GLY A 164 -23.05 14.06 -19.57
CA GLY A 164 -24.05 13.80 -20.61
C GLY A 164 -25.02 12.66 -20.29
N ILE A 165 -25.14 12.28 -19.01
CA ILE A 165 -26.18 11.33 -18.56
C ILE A 165 -27.56 11.98 -18.69
N ASP A 166 -28.55 11.22 -19.20
CA ASP A 166 -29.94 11.63 -19.34
C ASP A 166 -30.91 10.43 -19.24
N ASP A 167 -32.20 10.65 -19.56
CA ASP A 167 -33.20 9.60 -19.49
C ASP A 167 -32.95 8.42 -20.45
N SER A 168 -32.17 8.62 -21.49
CA SER A 168 -31.87 7.63 -22.54
C SER A 168 -30.47 7.04 -22.43
N ASN A 169 -29.60 7.69 -21.69
CA ASN A 169 -28.18 7.30 -21.57
C ASN A 169 -27.69 7.37 -20.12
N ARG A 170 -27.30 6.22 -19.57
CA ARG A 170 -26.79 6.07 -18.21
C ARG A 170 -25.29 6.20 -18.07
N THR A 171 -24.59 6.25 -19.20
CA THR A 171 -23.11 6.34 -19.22
C THR A 171 -22.70 7.67 -19.82
N GLY A 172 -21.77 8.34 -19.17
CA GLY A 172 -21.21 9.59 -19.65
C GLY A 172 -19.74 9.72 -19.39
N THR A 173 -19.14 10.85 -19.80
CA THR A 173 -17.73 11.14 -19.56
C THR A 173 -17.51 12.54 -19.02
N ILE A 174 -16.60 12.67 -18.07
CA ILE A 174 -16.10 13.96 -17.56
C ILE A 174 -14.60 13.91 -17.74
N GLY A 175 -14.07 14.64 -18.74
CA GLY A 175 -12.69 14.45 -19.14
C GLY A 175 -12.42 13.00 -19.54
N ASP A 176 -11.41 12.39 -18.94
CA ASP A 176 -11.05 10.97 -19.16
C ASP A 176 -11.77 10.00 -18.22
N TYR A 177 -12.57 10.49 -17.26
CA TYR A 177 -13.41 9.66 -16.38
C TYR A 177 -14.66 9.19 -17.09
N THR A 178 -15.08 7.96 -16.78
CA THR A 178 -16.41 7.47 -17.12
C THR A 178 -17.30 7.56 -15.88
N VAL A 179 -18.49 8.14 -16.04
CA VAL A 179 -19.53 8.16 -15.00
C VAL A 179 -20.69 7.26 -15.43
N TYR A 180 -21.18 6.44 -14.49
CA TYR A 180 -22.23 5.48 -14.78
C TYR A 180 -23.30 5.50 -13.68
N ASP A 181 -24.54 5.85 -14.07
CA ASP A 181 -25.74 5.85 -13.25
C ASP A 181 -26.44 4.48 -13.38
N ASN A 182 -26.13 3.55 -12.47
CA ASN A 182 -26.71 2.21 -12.53
C ASN A 182 -28.12 2.15 -11.91
N ASP A 183 -28.44 2.98 -10.94
CA ASP A 183 -29.78 3.00 -10.31
C ASP A 183 -30.83 3.70 -11.19
N GLY A 184 -30.44 4.64 -12.05
CA GLY A 184 -31.34 5.39 -12.92
C GLY A 184 -32.31 6.29 -12.20
N GLN A 185 -32.04 6.62 -10.94
CA GLN A 185 -32.88 7.50 -10.15
C GLN A 185 -32.53 8.97 -10.41
N THR A 186 -33.47 9.85 -10.09
CA THR A 186 -33.17 11.28 -10.06
C THR A 186 -32.58 11.68 -8.71
N THR A 187 -31.70 12.67 -8.75
CA THR A 187 -31.06 13.18 -7.53
C THR A 187 -32.01 14.04 -6.69
N ALA A 188 -31.79 14.03 -5.38
CA ALA A 188 -32.55 14.82 -4.43
C ALA A 188 -32.07 16.27 -4.36
N LYS A 189 -32.94 17.16 -3.91
CA LYS A 189 -32.55 18.53 -3.50
C LYS A 189 -31.78 18.49 -2.19
N ILE A 190 -30.80 19.37 -2.04
CA ILE A 190 -30.11 19.56 -0.75
C ILE A 190 -31.11 20.02 0.33
N ASN A 191 -31.95 20.97 -0.05
CA ASN A 191 -33.00 21.50 0.82
C ASN A 191 -34.19 21.99 -0.03
N ALA A 192 -35.39 21.60 0.33
CA ALA A 192 -36.61 21.94 -0.43
C ALA A 192 -36.88 23.46 -0.55
N TRP A 193 -36.29 24.29 0.31
CA TRP A 193 -36.57 25.72 0.44
C TRP A 193 -35.47 26.65 -0.06
N ALA A 194 -34.37 26.12 -0.53
CA ALA A 194 -33.19 26.90 -0.89
C ALA A 194 -32.85 26.77 -2.38
N PRO A 195 -32.03 27.66 -2.93
CA PRO A 195 -31.47 27.48 -4.28
C PRO A 195 -30.79 26.10 -4.39
N GLN A 196 -30.98 25.44 -5.51
CA GLN A 196 -30.45 24.11 -5.77
C GLN A 196 -29.17 24.17 -6.60
N TYR A 197 -28.39 23.12 -6.53
CA TYR A 197 -27.28 22.93 -7.46
C TYR A 197 -27.82 22.71 -8.88
N PRO A 198 -27.10 23.10 -9.92
CA PRO A 198 -27.45 22.83 -11.30
C PRO A 198 -27.70 21.34 -11.53
N ASN A 199 -28.66 21.02 -12.37
CA ASN A 199 -29.11 19.64 -12.67
C ASN A 199 -29.70 18.87 -11.47
N SER A 200 -30.03 19.52 -10.34
CA SER A 200 -30.78 18.84 -9.27
C SER A 200 -32.09 18.28 -9.82
N GLU A 201 -32.53 17.13 -9.34
CA GLU A 201 -33.67 16.35 -9.84
C GLU A 201 -33.47 15.74 -11.25
N ALA A 202 -32.26 15.83 -11.81
CA ALA A 202 -31.88 15.07 -13.00
C ALA A 202 -31.30 13.69 -12.62
N LYS A 203 -31.19 12.82 -13.62
CA LYS A 203 -30.41 11.58 -13.51
C LYS A 203 -28.94 11.90 -13.69
N MET A 204 -28.12 11.40 -12.82
CA MET A 204 -26.67 11.52 -12.87
C MET A 204 -26.01 10.57 -11.87
N ALA A 205 -24.79 10.14 -12.15
CA ALA A 205 -23.93 9.45 -11.19
C ALA A 205 -23.12 10.47 -10.38
N PHE A 206 -22.11 11.05 -11.02
CA PHE A 206 -21.25 12.08 -10.41
C PHE A 206 -21.36 13.39 -11.22
N GLN A 207 -21.16 14.49 -10.52
CA GLN A 207 -21.17 15.83 -11.09
C GLN A 207 -19.92 16.59 -10.68
N VAL A 208 -19.36 17.42 -11.57
CA VAL A 208 -18.35 18.41 -11.20
C VAL A 208 -19.04 19.53 -10.45
N MET A 209 -18.90 19.56 -9.14
CA MET A 209 -19.44 20.61 -8.29
C MET A 209 -18.48 21.79 -8.22
N SER A 210 -18.97 23.02 -8.35
CA SER A 210 -18.18 24.24 -8.15
C SER A 210 -18.54 24.94 -6.84
N THR A 211 -17.56 25.23 -6.03
CA THR A 211 -17.72 25.99 -4.79
C THR A 211 -17.83 27.51 -5.02
N ASN A 212 -17.67 27.97 -6.26
CA ASN A 212 -17.83 29.37 -6.65
C ASN A 212 -19.30 29.81 -6.88
N SER A 213 -20.24 28.92 -6.73
CA SER A 213 -21.64 29.19 -7.10
C SER A 213 -22.28 30.22 -6.20
N GLU A 214 -22.61 31.40 -6.74
CA GLU A 214 -23.39 32.41 -6.03
C GLU A 214 -24.79 31.90 -5.64
N SER A 215 -25.40 31.04 -6.47
CA SER A 215 -26.72 30.47 -6.20
C SER A 215 -26.72 29.48 -5.04
N LEU A 216 -25.60 28.85 -4.72
CA LEU A 216 -25.43 27.92 -3.61
C LEU A 216 -24.75 28.53 -2.38
N SER A 217 -24.42 29.83 -2.38
CA SER A 217 -23.60 30.46 -1.36
C SER A 217 -24.09 30.21 0.08
N GLN A 218 -25.38 30.17 0.31
CA GLN A 218 -25.95 29.88 1.62
C GLN A 218 -25.76 28.41 2.00
N GLN A 219 -25.95 27.48 1.07
CA GLN A 219 -25.74 26.04 1.29
C GLN A 219 -24.25 25.75 1.44
N LEU A 220 -23.39 26.36 0.63
CA LEU A 220 -21.93 26.22 0.75
C LEU A 220 -21.47 26.57 2.15
N THR A 221 -21.98 27.67 2.71
CA THR A 221 -21.67 28.10 4.07
C THR A 221 -22.31 27.19 5.12
N PHE A 222 -23.59 26.85 4.94
CA PHE A 222 -24.38 26.13 5.94
C PHE A 222 -23.94 24.67 6.09
N TYR A 223 -23.64 23.99 4.97
CA TYR A 223 -23.19 22.59 4.97
C TYR A 223 -21.67 22.46 4.92
N GLY A 224 -20.93 23.58 4.87
CA GLY A 224 -19.49 23.58 4.71
C GLY A 224 -19.06 22.85 3.43
N LEU A 225 -19.75 23.09 2.32
CA LEU A 225 -19.43 22.49 1.02
C LEU A 225 -18.22 23.22 0.43
N THR A 226 -17.05 22.70 0.73
CA THR A 226 -15.76 23.20 0.22
C THR A 226 -15.08 22.09 -0.57
N ALA A 227 -14.28 22.43 -1.57
CA ALA A 227 -13.31 21.49 -2.15
C ALA A 227 -12.20 21.21 -1.14
N HIS A 228 -11.49 20.09 -1.29
CA HIS A 228 -10.28 19.82 -0.54
C HIS A 228 -9.17 20.73 -1.02
N SER A 229 -8.99 20.85 -2.33
CA SER A 229 -8.13 21.86 -2.94
C SER A 229 -8.92 22.65 -3.99
N GLY A 230 -8.39 23.81 -4.43
CA GLY A 230 -9.02 24.60 -5.46
C GLY A 230 -10.48 25.00 -5.17
N LYS A 231 -11.38 24.72 -6.13
CA LYS A 231 -12.78 25.15 -6.11
C LYS A 231 -13.75 24.13 -6.71
N GLN A 232 -13.25 23.11 -7.34
CA GLN A 232 -14.05 22.07 -7.98
C GLN A 232 -13.79 20.71 -7.34
N LEU A 233 -14.78 19.83 -7.41
CA LEU A 233 -14.73 18.48 -6.87
C LEU A 233 -15.77 17.61 -7.56
N PHE A 234 -15.69 16.30 -7.44
CA PHE A 234 -16.78 15.40 -7.81
C PHE A 234 -17.77 15.24 -6.66
N ALA A 235 -19.07 15.38 -6.97
CA ALA A 235 -20.16 15.16 -6.04
C ALA A 235 -21.09 14.06 -6.56
N CYS A 236 -21.36 13.04 -5.74
CA CYS A 236 -22.44 12.09 -5.96
C CYS A 236 -23.58 12.46 -5.01
N TRP A 237 -24.70 12.92 -5.58
CA TRP A 237 -25.86 13.39 -4.83
C TRP A 237 -26.80 12.24 -4.49
N SER A 238 -27.42 12.33 -3.34
CA SER A 238 -28.42 11.35 -2.89
C SER A 238 -29.59 11.23 -3.87
N THR A 239 -30.15 10.02 -3.98
CA THR A 239 -31.35 9.76 -4.79
C THR A 239 -32.60 10.40 -4.21
N MET A 240 -33.54 10.81 -5.06
CA MET A 240 -34.86 11.28 -4.64
C MET A 240 -35.65 10.13 -4.00
N GLY A 241 -36.21 10.39 -2.82
CA GLY A 241 -36.98 9.38 -2.08
C GLY A 241 -36.12 8.44 -1.23
N GLY A 242 -34.80 8.60 -1.21
CA GLY A 242 -33.89 7.90 -0.31
C GLY A 242 -33.59 6.45 -0.71
N ALA A 243 -33.80 6.09 -1.98
CA ALA A 243 -33.26 4.84 -2.53
C ALA A 243 -31.71 4.83 -2.43
N ALA A 244 -31.11 3.68 -2.46
CA ALA A 244 -29.65 3.61 -2.49
C ALA A 244 -29.12 4.11 -3.83
N ASN A 245 -28.01 4.86 -3.78
CA ASN A 245 -27.21 5.12 -4.96
C ASN A 245 -26.54 3.81 -5.43
N ASP A 246 -26.36 3.69 -6.73
CA ASP A 246 -25.57 2.66 -7.40
C ASP A 246 -24.84 3.35 -8.55
N ASP A 247 -23.89 4.23 -8.18
CA ASP A 247 -23.28 5.22 -9.05
C ASP A 247 -21.76 5.06 -9.07
N TYR A 248 -21.19 5.04 -10.27
CA TYR A 248 -19.76 4.79 -10.48
C TYR A 248 -19.04 6.02 -11.02
N LEU A 249 -17.93 6.37 -10.39
CA LEU A 249 -16.87 7.23 -10.93
C LEU A 249 -15.71 6.33 -11.32
N ILE A 250 -15.62 5.99 -12.60
CA ILE A 250 -14.59 5.10 -13.15
C ILE A 250 -13.41 5.95 -13.60
N LEU A 251 -12.24 5.70 -13.03
CA LEU A 251 -11.00 6.38 -13.38
C LEU A 251 -10.57 6.01 -14.82
N PRO A 252 -9.78 6.87 -15.49
CA PRO A 252 -9.10 6.51 -16.72
C PRO A 252 -8.35 5.18 -16.60
N GLU A 253 -8.09 4.51 -17.73
CA GLU A 253 -7.32 3.27 -17.74
C GLU A 253 -5.99 3.49 -17.01
N LEU A 254 -5.70 2.59 -16.06
CA LEU A 254 -4.50 2.66 -15.25
C LEU A 254 -3.28 2.17 -16.04
N LYS A 255 -2.14 2.79 -15.79
CA LYS A 255 -0.86 2.34 -16.34
C LYS A 255 -0.49 0.97 -15.78
N ASP A 256 0.03 0.10 -16.64
CA ASP A 256 0.62 -1.17 -16.20
C ASP A 256 1.68 -0.89 -15.13
N GLY A 257 1.52 -1.52 -13.96
CA GLY A 257 2.38 -1.27 -12.80
C GLY A 257 1.87 -0.19 -11.84
N ASN A 258 0.78 0.54 -12.13
CA ASN A 258 0.09 1.31 -11.10
C ASN A 258 -0.45 0.36 -10.04
N ARG A 259 -0.10 0.61 -8.77
CA ARG A 259 -0.39 -0.30 -7.64
C ARG A 259 -1.32 0.29 -6.62
N SER A 260 -1.60 1.56 -6.73
CA SER A 260 -2.40 2.26 -5.74
C SER A 260 -3.18 3.39 -6.38
N ILE A 261 -4.26 3.75 -5.72
CA ILE A 261 -4.95 5.01 -5.91
C ILE A 261 -5.09 5.69 -4.56
N SER A 262 -5.13 7.00 -4.55
CA SER A 262 -5.57 7.73 -3.37
C SER A 262 -6.44 8.91 -3.77
N PHE A 263 -7.28 9.36 -2.86
CA PHE A 263 -8.16 10.51 -3.05
C PHE A 263 -8.61 11.05 -1.71
N TRP A 264 -9.14 12.26 -1.71
CA TRP A 264 -9.78 12.84 -0.56
C TRP A 264 -11.29 12.71 -0.68
N ALA A 265 -11.93 12.24 0.39
CA ALA A 265 -13.38 12.07 0.42
C ALA A 265 -13.99 12.64 1.69
N ARG A 266 -15.23 13.08 1.56
CA ARG A 266 -16.02 13.64 2.63
C ARG A 266 -17.50 13.38 2.38
N SER A 267 -18.26 13.17 3.44
CA SER A 267 -19.73 13.15 3.42
C SER A 267 -20.30 14.51 3.81
N ILE A 268 -21.36 14.92 3.16
CA ILE A 268 -22.12 16.11 3.58
C ILE A 268 -22.95 15.73 4.83
N PRO A 269 -22.70 16.36 6.00
CA PRO A 269 -23.39 15.97 7.23
C PRO A 269 -24.88 16.28 7.19
N PHE A 270 -25.70 15.36 7.67
CA PHE A 270 -27.15 15.58 7.82
C PHE A 270 -27.42 16.40 9.09
N MET A 271 -27.99 17.62 8.95
CA MET A 271 -28.06 18.62 10.01
C MET A 271 -29.13 18.39 11.08
N TYR A 272 -30.07 17.49 10.90
CA TYR A 272 -31.23 17.31 11.82
C TYR A 272 -31.25 15.94 12.51
N GLY A 273 -30.10 15.52 13.08
CA GLY A 273 -30.06 14.39 14.01
C GLY A 273 -30.23 13.00 13.39
N GLY A 274 -30.09 12.88 12.08
CA GLY A 274 -29.97 11.58 11.41
C GLY A 274 -28.53 11.07 11.55
N GLU A 275 -28.37 9.91 12.17
CA GLU A 275 -27.08 9.21 12.10
C GLU A 275 -26.83 8.78 10.66
N GLY A 276 -25.62 9.04 10.20
CA GLY A 276 -25.07 8.40 9.03
C GLY A 276 -24.56 9.36 7.99
N TYR A 277 -23.47 8.90 7.45
CA TYR A 277 -22.70 9.49 6.38
C TYR A 277 -22.95 8.75 5.06
N ASP A 278 -22.53 9.35 3.97
CA ASP A 278 -22.49 8.69 2.68
C ASP A 278 -21.56 7.47 2.74
N LYS A 279 -21.70 6.60 1.76
CA LYS A 279 -20.94 5.34 1.70
C LYS A 279 -20.42 5.12 0.29
N PHE A 280 -19.23 4.57 0.23
CA PHE A 280 -18.66 4.11 -1.03
C PHE A 280 -17.90 2.78 -0.83
N GLU A 281 -17.61 2.14 -1.90
CA GLU A 281 -16.68 1.03 -2.01
C GLU A 281 -15.73 1.24 -3.18
N ILE A 282 -14.62 0.53 -3.20
CA ILE A 282 -13.70 0.53 -4.33
C ILE A 282 -13.90 -0.76 -5.11
N VAL A 283 -14.08 -0.61 -6.41
CA VAL A 283 -14.21 -1.73 -7.32
C VAL A 283 -13.18 -1.63 -8.43
N TYR A 284 -12.67 -2.76 -8.91
CA TYR A 284 -11.67 -2.79 -9.98
C TYR A 284 -12.01 -3.82 -11.05
N SER A 285 -11.48 -3.60 -12.26
CA SER A 285 -11.58 -4.52 -13.38
C SER A 285 -10.20 -4.79 -13.98
N ILE A 286 -9.96 -6.04 -14.35
CA ILE A 286 -8.73 -6.48 -15.05
C ILE A 286 -8.89 -6.50 -16.58
N GLY A 287 -10.06 -6.18 -17.08
CA GLY A 287 -10.42 -6.24 -18.50
C GLY A 287 -10.70 -4.88 -19.11
N ASN A 288 -11.93 -4.44 -19.03
CA ASN A 288 -12.42 -3.19 -19.57
C ASN A 288 -13.24 -2.41 -18.51
N ASN A 289 -13.76 -1.24 -18.87
CA ASN A 289 -14.54 -0.38 -17.99
C ASN A 289 -16.06 -0.67 -18.00
N ASP A 290 -16.49 -1.84 -18.47
CA ASP A 290 -17.86 -2.28 -18.34
C ASP A 290 -18.13 -2.71 -16.89
N ILE A 291 -19.17 -2.17 -16.26
CA ILE A 291 -19.45 -2.37 -14.84
C ILE A 291 -19.66 -3.84 -14.46
N ASP A 292 -20.14 -4.67 -15.39
CA ASP A 292 -20.32 -6.12 -15.17
C ASP A 292 -18.99 -6.86 -14.92
N ASN A 293 -17.86 -6.22 -15.24
CA ASN A 293 -16.51 -6.78 -15.03
C ASN A 293 -15.82 -6.27 -13.75
N PHE A 294 -16.46 -5.36 -13.01
CA PHE A 294 -15.89 -4.86 -11.78
C PHE A 294 -16.17 -5.81 -10.62
N VAL A 295 -15.17 -5.97 -9.76
CA VAL A 295 -15.26 -6.71 -8.51
C VAL A 295 -14.83 -5.81 -7.36
N ILE A 296 -15.42 -6.02 -6.18
CA ILE A 296 -15.11 -5.23 -4.99
C ILE A 296 -13.66 -5.53 -4.57
N LEU A 297 -12.91 -4.48 -4.28
CA LEU A 297 -11.58 -4.61 -3.69
C LEU A 297 -11.72 -5.06 -2.24
N GLU A 298 -11.04 -6.14 -1.88
CA GLU A 298 -11.06 -6.70 -0.53
C GLU A 298 -10.69 -5.63 0.52
N GLY A 299 -11.50 -5.52 1.57
CA GLY A 299 -11.34 -4.52 2.63
C GLY A 299 -11.93 -3.14 2.32
N SER A 300 -12.59 -2.96 1.17
CA SER A 300 -13.24 -1.70 0.79
C SER A 300 -14.77 -1.78 0.67
N GLU A 301 -15.41 -2.84 1.17
CA GLU A 301 -16.80 -3.20 0.91
C GLU A 301 -17.83 -2.19 1.42
N THR A 302 -17.50 -1.39 2.37
CA THR A 302 -18.35 -0.28 2.86
C THR A 302 -17.52 0.71 3.62
N ILE A 303 -17.12 1.78 2.97
CA ILE A 303 -16.35 2.86 3.57
C ILE A 303 -17.26 4.04 3.87
N VAL A 304 -17.11 4.57 5.08
CA VAL A 304 -17.88 5.70 5.56
C VAL A 304 -16.93 6.86 5.85
N PRO A 305 -16.94 7.95 5.07
CA PRO A 305 -16.10 9.10 5.36
C PRO A 305 -16.67 9.90 6.56
N ASP A 306 -16.62 9.29 7.75
CA ASP A 306 -17.19 9.81 9.00
C ASP A 306 -16.27 10.79 9.75
N GLY A 307 -15.03 10.88 9.31
CA GLY A 307 -14.13 11.93 9.69
C GLY A 307 -13.43 11.79 11.03
N LEU A 308 -13.07 10.59 11.42
CA LEU A 308 -12.22 10.39 12.62
C LEU A 308 -10.81 10.96 12.42
N ASP A 309 -10.28 10.93 11.19
CA ASP A 309 -8.96 11.47 10.80
C ASP A 309 -9.10 12.62 9.78
N ARG A 310 -10.01 13.54 10.05
CA ARG A 310 -10.31 14.66 9.15
C ARG A 310 -9.16 15.64 9.05
N ASP A 311 -8.96 16.15 7.83
CA ASP A 311 -8.28 17.43 7.67
C ASP A 311 -9.00 18.49 8.53
N PRO A 312 -8.31 19.12 9.50
CA PRO A 312 -8.94 20.08 10.40
C PRO A 312 -9.45 21.33 9.69
N GLU A 313 -8.99 21.63 8.48
CA GLU A 313 -9.34 22.83 7.74
C GLU A 313 -10.64 22.64 6.93
N ASN A 314 -10.84 21.48 6.30
CA ASN A 314 -11.93 21.27 5.35
C ASN A 314 -12.79 20.02 5.60
N GLY A 315 -12.38 19.13 6.52
CA GLY A 315 -13.16 17.97 6.96
C GLY A 315 -13.12 16.77 6.03
N TYR A 316 -12.14 16.72 5.11
CA TYR A 316 -11.88 15.56 4.27
C TYR A 316 -11.02 14.50 4.96
N ASN A 317 -11.14 13.26 4.52
CA ASN A 317 -10.25 12.16 4.86
C ASN A 317 -9.50 11.72 3.61
N LYS A 318 -8.21 11.43 3.74
CA LYS A 318 -7.45 10.79 2.67
C LYS A 318 -7.68 9.28 2.73
N TYR A 319 -8.04 8.71 1.60
CA TYR A 319 -8.16 7.26 1.40
C TYR A 319 -7.10 6.80 0.41
N SER A 320 -6.44 5.69 0.72
CA SER A 320 -5.43 5.07 -0.13
C SER A 320 -5.69 3.57 -0.20
N PHE A 321 -5.61 3.00 -1.40
CA PHE A 321 -5.91 1.61 -1.66
C PHE A 321 -4.81 0.99 -2.51
N GLU A 322 -4.30 -0.15 -2.07
CA GLU A 322 -3.44 -1.00 -2.88
C GLU A 322 -4.31 -1.80 -3.86
N LEU A 323 -3.86 -1.87 -5.10
CA LEU A 323 -4.57 -2.54 -6.20
C LEU A 323 -3.87 -3.83 -6.60
N PRO A 324 -4.63 -4.85 -7.08
CA PRO A 324 -4.03 -6.00 -7.72
C PRO A 324 -3.16 -5.62 -8.92
N ASP A 325 -2.11 -6.38 -9.15
CA ASP A 325 -1.09 -6.14 -10.18
C ASP A 325 -1.63 -5.99 -11.60
N ASN A 326 -2.75 -6.64 -11.87
CA ASN A 326 -3.41 -6.69 -13.16
C ASN A 326 -4.66 -5.79 -13.23
N ALA A 327 -4.91 -4.94 -12.24
CA ALA A 327 -6.00 -3.98 -12.29
C ALA A 327 -5.77 -2.99 -13.43
N LYS A 328 -6.75 -2.86 -14.32
CA LYS A 328 -6.74 -1.93 -15.45
C LYS A 328 -7.63 -0.72 -15.24
N TYR A 329 -8.76 -0.94 -14.60
CA TYR A 329 -9.72 0.11 -14.27
C TYR A 329 -10.07 0.00 -12.80
N VAL A 330 -10.33 1.14 -12.20
CA VAL A 330 -10.80 1.27 -10.84
C VAL A 330 -11.97 2.25 -10.82
N ALA A 331 -12.92 2.03 -9.94
CA ALA A 331 -14.01 2.97 -9.74
C ALA A 331 -14.26 3.22 -8.25
N ILE A 332 -14.65 4.46 -7.95
CA ILE A 332 -15.27 4.83 -6.68
C ILE A 332 -16.77 4.61 -6.88
N HIS A 333 -17.32 3.61 -6.22
CA HIS A 333 -18.73 3.23 -6.32
C HIS A 333 -19.50 3.78 -5.12
N CYS A 334 -20.36 4.74 -5.36
CA CYS A 334 -21.24 5.32 -4.34
C CYS A 334 -22.42 4.39 -4.09
N ILE A 335 -22.57 3.97 -2.81
CA ILE A 335 -23.64 3.08 -2.33
C ILE A 335 -24.45 3.73 -1.20
N SER A 336 -24.49 5.05 -1.17
CA SER A 336 -25.19 5.85 -0.16
C SER A 336 -26.71 5.61 -0.22
N SER A 337 -27.39 5.78 0.89
CA SER A 337 -28.87 5.72 0.96
C SER A 337 -29.42 6.74 1.93
N GLY A 338 -30.29 7.64 1.41
CA GLY A 338 -30.99 8.64 2.22
C GLY A 338 -30.05 9.64 2.91
N LYS A 339 -28.94 10.02 2.25
CA LYS A 339 -27.97 11.00 2.71
C LYS A 339 -28.10 12.31 1.92
N ILE A 340 -27.03 13.12 1.84
CA ILE A 340 -27.03 14.35 1.04
C ILE A 340 -26.11 14.20 -0.15
N GLY A 341 -24.87 13.83 0.06
CA GLY A 341 -23.91 13.62 -1.03
C GLY A 341 -22.50 13.29 -0.56
N LEU A 342 -21.86 12.44 -1.35
CA LEU A 342 -20.44 12.07 -1.24
C LEU A 342 -19.63 13.04 -2.09
N LEU A 343 -18.61 13.65 -1.50
CA LEU A 343 -17.67 14.57 -2.16
C LEU A 343 -16.32 13.88 -2.30
N ILE A 344 -15.73 13.94 -3.50
CA ILE A 344 -14.43 13.36 -3.85
C ILE A 344 -13.57 14.43 -4.49
N ASP A 345 -12.29 14.51 -4.11
CA ASP A 345 -11.35 15.49 -4.63
C ASP A 345 -9.92 14.94 -4.63
N ASP A 346 -9.02 15.62 -5.36
CA ASP A 346 -7.58 15.31 -5.42
C ASP A 346 -7.29 13.81 -5.60
N ILE A 347 -7.66 13.27 -6.77
CA ILE A 347 -7.52 11.84 -7.08
C ILE A 347 -6.11 11.60 -7.62
N GLU A 348 -5.33 10.78 -6.94
CA GLU A 348 -3.97 10.39 -7.33
C GLU A 348 -3.95 9.01 -7.97
N PHE A 349 -3.41 8.89 -9.17
CA PHE A 349 -3.21 7.64 -9.90
C PHE A 349 -2.20 7.82 -11.04
N ILE A 350 -1.83 6.73 -11.70
CA ILE A 350 -0.99 6.76 -12.91
C ILE A 350 -1.83 6.29 -14.09
N ALA A 351 -2.18 7.20 -14.99
CA ALA A 351 -2.95 6.88 -16.18
C ALA A 351 -2.12 6.14 -17.25
N ALA A 352 -2.74 5.27 -18.02
CA ALA A 352 -2.09 4.45 -19.05
C ALA A 352 -1.32 5.28 -20.10
N ASN A 353 -1.79 6.49 -20.40
CA ASN A 353 -1.20 7.40 -21.38
C ASN A 353 0.01 8.19 -20.82
N MET A 354 0.31 8.11 -19.53
CA MET A 354 1.49 8.78 -18.95
C MET A 354 2.77 8.10 -19.44
N PRO A 355 3.76 8.87 -19.96
CA PRO A 355 5.03 8.30 -20.41
C PRO A 355 5.85 7.78 -19.22
N ASP A 356 6.64 6.73 -19.48
CA ASP A 356 7.64 6.28 -18.52
C ASP A 356 8.68 7.35 -18.28
N GLU A 357 9.21 7.41 -17.06
CA GLU A 357 10.35 8.23 -16.74
C GLU A 357 11.63 7.62 -17.28
N THR A 358 12.44 8.44 -17.97
CA THR A 358 13.78 8.02 -18.41
C THR A 358 14.77 8.12 -17.25
N LEU A 359 15.63 7.11 -17.12
CA LEU A 359 16.66 6.99 -16.11
C LEU A 359 18.05 7.08 -16.73
N VAL A 360 18.97 7.76 -16.06
CA VAL A 360 20.39 7.77 -16.41
C VAL A 360 21.14 6.88 -15.43
N LEU A 361 21.77 5.82 -15.95
CA LEU A 361 22.58 4.93 -15.14
C LEU A 361 23.95 5.58 -14.85
N ASN A 362 24.22 5.89 -13.59
CA ASN A 362 25.47 6.51 -13.13
C ASN A 362 26.53 5.45 -12.79
N GLY A 363 26.12 4.24 -12.38
CA GLY A 363 27.02 3.17 -11.99
C GLY A 363 26.32 2.08 -11.21
N TYR A 364 27.10 1.31 -10.47
CA TYR A 364 26.63 0.21 -9.65
C TYR A 364 27.24 0.26 -8.25
N ASN A 365 26.50 -0.17 -7.25
CA ASN A 365 27.05 -0.50 -5.94
C ASN A 365 27.15 -2.02 -5.83
N LEU A 366 28.35 -2.51 -5.54
CA LEU A 366 28.62 -3.92 -5.28
C LEU A 366 28.69 -4.13 -3.77
N TYR A 367 27.90 -5.05 -3.28
CA TYR A 367 27.88 -5.48 -1.88
C TYR A 367 28.51 -6.86 -1.75
N ARG A 368 29.30 -7.06 -0.68
CA ARG A 368 29.89 -8.35 -0.32
C ARG A 368 29.57 -8.65 1.13
N ASN A 369 28.97 -9.81 1.38
CA ASN A 369 28.50 -10.23 2.69
C ASN A 369 27.55 -9.21 3.37
N GLY A 370 26.68 -8.56 2.57
CA GLY A 370 25.72 -7.57 3.02
C GLY A 370 26.24 -6.14 3.18
N GLU A 371 27.56 -5.92 3.10
CA GLU A 371 28.16 -4.59 3.23
C GLU A 371 28.57 -4.00 1.89
N LEU A 372 28.43 -2.67 1.73
CA LEU A 372 28.91 -1.97 0.53
C LEU A 372 30.42 -2.17 0.38
N TYR A 373 30.80 -2.87 -0.67
CA TYR A 373 32.20 -3.22 -0.92
C TYR A 373 32.87 -2.29 -1.93
N LYS A 374 32.20 -2.02 -3.08
CA LYS A 374 32.75 -1.13 -4.12
C LYS A 374 31.64 -0.33 -4.78
N GLN A 375 31.98 0.89 -5.18
CA GLN A 375 31.18 1.67 -6.13
C GLN A 375 31.83 1.56 -7.51
N LEU A 376 31.07 1.14 -8.50
CA LEU A 376 31.57 0.78 -9.84
C LEU A 376 31.01 1.74 -10.91
N PRO A 377 31.71 1.99 -11.98
CA PRO A 377 31.18 2.69 -13.16
C PRO A 377 30.06 1.87 -13.80
N ALA A 378 29.33 2.46 -14.76
CA ALA A 378 28.23 1.81 -15.49
C ALA A 378 28.75 0.74 -16.51
N THR A 379 29.44 -0.27 -15.99
CA THR A 379 29.98 -1.43 -16.74
C THR A 379 29.52 -2.71 -16.07
N GLU A 380 29.00 -3.65 -16.85
CA GLU A 380 28.35 -4.86 -16.38
C GLU A 380 29.38 -5.97 -16.04
N GLY A 381 30.05 -5.84 -14.88
CA GLY A 381 30.95 -6.84 -14.36
C GLY A 381 32.01 -6.28 -13.44
N TYR A 382 32.55 -7.15 -12.60
CA TYR A 382 33.68 -6.85 -11.69
C TYR A 382 34.41 -8.15 -11.35
N THR A 383 35.74 -8.07 -11.17
CA THR A 383 36.51 -9.19 -10.66
C THR A 383 37.01 -8.84 -9.26
N ASP A 384 36.54 -9.57 -8.28
CA ASP A 384 37.01 -9.49 -6.89
C ASP A 384 38.29 -10.32 -6.75
N THR A 385 39.43 -9.65 -6.53
CA THR A 385 40.73 -10.27 -6.27
C THR A 385 41.13 -10.21 -4.79
N GLU A 386 40.26 -9.62 -3.95
CA GLU A 386 40.51 -9.46 -2.51
C GLU A 386 39.74 -10.56 -1.74
N ILE A 387 39.88 -11.82 -2.18
CA ILE A 387 39.28 -12.99 -1.54
C ILE A 387 40.32 -13.82 -0.84
N GLU A 388 39.89 -14.55 0.19
CA GLU A 388 40.68 -15.54 0.92
C GLU A 388 40.20 -16.94 0.58
N LYS A 389 41.11 -17.83 0.24
CA LYS A 389 40.79 -19.21 -0.16
C LYS A 389 40.12 -19.97 0.99
N GLY A 390 39.00 -20.58 0.69
CA GLY A 390 38.20 -21.36 1.69
C GLY A 390 37.11 -20.58 2.38
N ASN A 391 37.01 -19.26 2.17
CA ASN A 391 35.89 -18.46 2.65
C ASN A 391 34.74 -18.48 1.65
N ILE A 392 33.51 -18.33 2.15
CA ILE A 392 32.30 -18.17 1.36
C ILE A 392 31.96 -16.69 1.33
N TYR A 393 31.70 -16.15 0.15
CA TYR A 393 31.28 -14.77 -0.05
C TYR A 393 29.90 -14.72 -0.72
N THR A 394 29.05 -13.81 -0.26
CA THR A 394 27.78 -13.47 -0.92
C THR A 394 27.93 -12.14 -1.62
N TYR A 395 27.35 -12.00 -2.81
CA TYR A 395 27.39 -10.76 -3.58
C TYR A 395 26.00 -10.33 -3.98
N ASN A 396 25.75 -9.02 -3.89
CA ASN A 396 24.58 -8.35 -4.45
C ASN A 396 25.05 -7.10 -5.19
N VAL A 397 24.31 -6.70 -6.20
CA VAL A 397 24.59 -5.50 -6.99
C VAL A 397 23.32 -4.65 -7.07
N THR A 398 23.45 -3.34 -6.92
CA THR A 398 22.39 -2.39 -7.20
C THR A 398 22.78 -1.46 -8.34
N ALA A 399 21.82 -0.98 -9.10
CA ALA A 399 22.02 0.07 -10.10
C ALA A 399 21.79 1.44 -9.46
N VAL A 400 22.71 2.35 -9.68
CA VAL A 400 22.63 3.74 -9.22
C VAL A 400 22.21 4.63 -10.37
N PHE A 401 20.99 5.15 -10.33
CA PHE A 401 20.44 6.08 -11.32
C PHE A 401 20.55 7.53 -10.85
N ASP A 402 20.29 8.45 -11.76
CA ASP A 402 20.20 9.88 -11.45
C ASP A 402 19.07 10.25 -10.49
N LYS A 403 18.02 9.39 -10.41
CA LYS A 403 16.84 9.59 -9.58
C LYS A 403 16.78 8.69 -8.33
N GLY A 404 17.66 7.72 -8.21
CA GLY A 404 17.68 6.80 -7.06
C GLY A 404 18.45 5.51 -7.33
N GLU A 405 18.31 4.55 -6.44
CA GLU A 405 19.01 3.27 -6.46
C GLU A 405 18.02 2.11 -6.53
N SER A 406 18.35 1.10 -7.35
CA SER A 406 17.57 -0.12 -7.46
C SER A 406 17.65 -0.96 -6.18
N PRO A 407 16.73 -1.91 -5.98
CA PRO A 407 16.92 -2.99 -5.03
C PRO A 407 18.14 -3.85 -5.37
N TYR A 408 18.46 -4.79 -4.50
CA TYR A 408 19.49 -5.80 -4.72
C TYR A 408 19.13 -6.68 -5.93
N SER A 409 20.17 -7.07 -6.66
CA SER A 409 20.09 -8.15 -7.65
C SER A 409 19.65 -9.46 -7.00
N ASN A 410 19.02 -10.29 -7.79
CA ASN A 410 18.66 -11.66 -7.39
C ASN A 410 19.90 -12.54 -7.24
#